data_014c043eca8fcd062f956a6ac8760e01
#
_entry.id   014c043eca8fcd062f956a6ac8760e01
#
_cell.length_a   1.000
_cell.length_b   1.000
_cell.length_c   1.000
_cell.angle_alpha   90.00
_cell.angle_beta   90.00
_cell.angle_gamma   90.00
#
_symmetry.space_group_name_H-M   'P 1'
#
loop_
_entity.id
_entity.type
_entity.pdbx_description
1 polymer ?
#
loop_
_entity_poly.entity_id
_entity_poly.type
_entity_poly.pdbx_seq_one_letter_code
_entity_poly.pdbx_strand_id
1 'polypeptide(L)'
;MSVKIDDPRLFLPQCGELTPVETLHENPWFVVRNRGGYFTTEYKWQQVVILPVVDNQAIVMVRVKRPVINDVTLELPAGGAKENESPLESAARELGEETGIRVSDLERFRKLLPIAGSPNRNPNLIHIFRIELTKKEFCNRTEHDDEIADVDLFGFSEIKELLIRGEIYVAVPVSIISKYLIEREL
;
A
#
# COMPACT_ATOMS: atom_id res chain seq x y z
N MET A 1 21.12 8.53 8.17
CA MET A 1 21.68 7.27 7.62
C MET A 1 20.66 6.69 6.65
N SER A 2 21.00 6.61 5.36
CA SER A 2 20.13 5.94 4.36
C SER A 2 20.24 4.43 4.59
N VAL A 3 19.25 3.85 5.24
CA VAL A 3 19.13 2.39 5.32
C VAL A 3 18.72 1.93 3.93
N LYS A 4 19.61 1.24 3.20
CA LYS A 4 19.22 0.45 2.03
C LYS A 4 18.32 -0.67 2.55
N ILE A 5 17.00 -0.50 2.40
CA ILE A 5 16.03 -1.48 2.90
C ILE A 5 15.72 -2.45 1.78
N ASP A 6 16.67 -3.30 1.46
CA ASP A 6 16.38 -4.55 0.78
C ASP A 6 16.07 -5.60 1.85
N ASP A 7 14.86 -5.53 2.35
CA ASP A 7 14.40 -6.48 3.36
C ASP A 7 14.31 -7.88 2.74
N PRO A 8 15.08 -8.86 3.24
CA PRO A 8 15.11 -10.19 2.64
C PRO A 8 13.74 -10.89 2.68
N ARG A 9 12.86 -10.51 3.61
CA ARG A 9 11.50 -11.06 3.72
C ARG A 9 10.64 -10.81 2.48
N LEU A 10 10.96 -9.79 1.67
CA LEU A 10 10.25 -9.52 0.40
C LEU A 10 10.60 -10.50 -0.71
N PHE A 11 11.75 -11.19 -0.59
CA PHE A 11 12.32 -12.03 -1.66
C PHE A 11 12.37 -13.51 -1.31
N LEU A 12 12.20 -13.86 -0.05
CA LEU A 12 12.18 -15.27 0.39
C LEU A 12 10.85 -15.94 0.00
N PRO A 13 10.88 -17.22 -0.37
CA PRO A 13 9.65 -17.99 -0.56
C PRO A 13 8.92 -18.13 0.78
N GLN A 14 7.86 -17.35 0.94
CA GLN A 14 7.16 -17.21 2.22
C GLN A 14 6.49 -18.50 2.71
N CYS A 15 6.23 -19.45 1.79
CA CYS A 15 5.58 -20.74 2.10
C CYS A 15 6.43 -21.95 1.67
N GLY A 16 7.75 -21.82 1.53
CA GLY A 16 8.61 -22.83 0.92
C GLY A 16 8.55 -24.22 1.56
N GLU A 17 8.33 -24.28 2.88
CA GLU A 17 8.29 -25.54 3.64
C GLU A 17 6.87 -26.14 3.79
N LEU A 18 5.83 -25.41 3.38
CA LEU A 18 4.45 -25.89 3.49
C LEU A 18 4.08 -26.76 2.29
N THR A 19 4.24 -28.07 2.44
CA THR A 19 3.98 -29.09 1.41
C THR A 19 3.06 -30.19 1.93
N PRO A 20 2.31 -30.91 1.08
CA PRO A 20 2.19 -30.74 -0.37
C PRO A 20 1.46 -29.45 -0.75
N VAL A 21 1.61 -29.00 -2.01
CA VAL A 21 0.92 -27.82 -2.55
C VAL A 21 -0.15 -28.27 -3.55
N GLU A 22 -1.39 -27.90 -3.29
CA GLU A 22 -2.53 -28.12 -4.17
C GLU A 22 -3.17 -26.78 -4.53
N THR A 23 -3.36 -26.50 -5.82
CA THR A 23 -4.11 -25.33 -6.29
C THR A 23 -5.59 -25.63 -6.31
N LEU A 24 -6.38 -24.87 -5.54
CA LEU A 24 -7.82 -25.05 -5.41
C LEU A 24 -8.62 -24.13 -6.32
N HIS A 25 -8.10 -22.90 -6.53
CA HIS A 25 -8.72 -21.91 -7.40
C HIS A 25 -7.65 -20.96 -7.93
N GLU A 26 -7.86 -20.48 -9.14
CA GLU A 26 -7.01 -19.49 -9.78
C GLU A 26 -7.85 -18.54 -10.64
N ASN A 27 -7.50 -17.24 -10.57
CA ASN A 27 -8.06 -16.18 -11.42
C ASN A 27 -6.94 -15.20 -11.83
N PRO A 28 -7.22 -14.13 -12.59
CA PRO A 28 -6.19 -13.19 -13.02
C PRO A 28 -5.43 -12.50 -11.88
N TRP A 29 -6.00 -12.36 -10.67
CA TRP A 29 -5.45 -11.57 -9.57
C TRP A 29 -4.76 -12.39 -8.50
N PHE A 30 -5.32 -13.59 -8.16
CA PHE A 30 -4.79 -14.42 -7.08
C PHE A 30 -5.01 -15.91 -7.32
N VAL A 31 -4.29 -16.71 -6.54
CA VAL A 31 -4.40 -18.15 -6.48
C VAL A 31 -4.77 -18.57 -5.05
N VAL A 32 -5.74 -19.47 -4.91
CA VAL A 32 -6.04 -20.13 -3.63
C VAL A 32 -5.36 -21.49 -3.62
N ARG A 33 -4.56 -21.74 -2.58
CA ARG A 33 -3.84 -23.01 -2.42
C ARG A 33 -4.09 -23.64 -1.05
N ASN A 34 -4.09 -24.98 -1.03
CA ASN A 34 -3.85 -25.74 0.17
C ASN A 34 -2.35 -26.10 0.23
N ARG A 35 -1.66 -25.64 1.26
CA ARG A 35 -0.24 -25.87 1.50
C ARG A 35 -0.08 -26.66 2.78
N GLY A 36 -0.08 -28.00 2.69
CA GLY A 36 0.06 -28.88 3.87
C GLY A 36 -1.01 -28.64 4.96
N GLY A 37 -2.25 -28.29 4.56
CA GLY A 37 -3.36 -27.97 5.46
C GLY A 37 -3.56 -26.48 5.71
N TYR A 38 -2.64 -25.60 5.31
CA TYR A 38 -2.83 -24.14 5.34
C TYR A 38 -3.48 -23.66 4.04
N PHE A 39 -4.64 -23.04 4.15
CA PHE A 39 -5.32 -22.43 3.00
C PHE A 39 -4.87 -21.00 2.85
N THR A 40 -4.20 -20.70 1.70
CA THR A 40 -3.63 -19.40 1.40
C THR A 40 -4.32 -18.75 0.21
N THR A 41 -4.39 -17.42 0.21
CA THR A 41 -4.74 -16.58 -0.94
C THR A 41 -3.48 -15.81 -1.34
N GLU A 42 -2.94 -16.13 -2.50
CA GLU A 42 -1.63 -15.64 -2.94
C GLU A 42 -1.81 -14.71 -4.13
N TYR A 43 -1.45 -13.44 -4.01
CA TYR A 43 -1.47 -12.51 -5.12
C TYR A 43 -0.47 -12.94 -6.20
N LYS A 44 -0.85 -12.84 -7.47
CA LYS A 44 0.04 -13.13 -8.60
C LYS A 44 1.11 -12.08 -8.79
N TRP A 45 0.81 -10.87 -8.36
CA TRP A 45 1.66 -9.69 -8.52
C TRP A 45 1.99 -9.07 -7.17
N GLN A 46 3.15 -8.44 -7.09
CA GLN A 46 3.59 -7.74 -5.89
C GLN A 46 2.62 -6.61 -5.58
N GLN A 47 2.28 -6.44 -4.30
CA GLN A 47 1.40 -5.38 -3.84
C GLN A 47 2.23 -4.21 -3.33
N VAL A 48 1.82 -2.99 -3.67
CA VAL A 48 2.47 -1.75 -3.26
C VAL A 48 1.50 -0.86 -2.51
N VAL A 49 2.01 -0.11 -1.54
CA VAL A 49 1.29 0.96 -0.85
C VAL A 49 2.21 2.18 -0.78
N ILE A 50 1.66 3.34 -1.03
CA ILE A 50 2.39 4.60 -1.04
C ILE A 50 1.95 5.45 0.16
N LEU A 51 2.90 6.04 0.88
CA LEU A 51 2.69 7.08 1.88
C LEU A 51 3.12 8.45 1.30
N PRO A 52 2.21 9.21 0.70
CA PRO A 52 2.53 10.50 0.13
C PRO A 52 2.44 11.59 1.20
N VAL A 53 3.56 12.22 1.51
CA VAL A 53 3.68 13.27 2.53
C VAL A 53 3.86 14.62 1.85
N VAL A 54 3.00 15.59 2.15
CA VAL A 54 3.04 16.93 1.57
C VAL A 54 3.67 17.92 2.55
N ASP A 55 4.72 18.62 2.09
CA ASP A 55 5.45 19.65 2.83
C ASP A 55 5.85 19.24 4.25
N ASN A 56 6.03 17.93 4.48
CA ASN A 56 6.31 17.34 5.79
C ASN A 56 5.26 17.69 6.89
N GLN A 57 4.01 17.95 6.51
CA GLN A 57 2.93 18.41 7.41
C GLN A 57 1.61 17.66 7.23
N ALA A 58 1.38 17.03 6.09
CA ALA A 58 0.12 16.40 5.76
C ALA A 58 0.33 15.10 4.95
N ILE A 59 -0.70 14.24 4.92
CA ILE A 59 -0.72 13.00 4.15
C ILE A 59 -1.84 13.08 3.12
N VAL A 60 -1.55 12.67 1.88
CA VAL A 60 -2.58 12.46 0.86
C VAL A 60 -3.24 11.11 1.10
N MET A 61 -4.55 11.09 1.18
CA MET A 61 -5.36 9.89 1.32
C MET A 61 -6.41 9.80 0.21
N VAL A 62 -6.83 8.60 -0.09
CA VAL A 62 -7.85 8.29 -1.10
C VAL A 62 -9.09 7.70 -0.45
N ARG A 63 -10.27 8.08 -0.95
CA ARG A 63 -11.55 7.44 -0.59
C ARG A 63 -11.86 6.37 -1.61
N VAL A 64 -11.70 5.10 -1.21
CA VAL A 64 -11.83 3.94 -2.08
C VAL A 64 -13.18 3.28 -1.92
N LYS A 65 -13.88 3.04 -3.04
CA LYS A 65 -15.11 2.26 -3.04
C LYS A 65 -14.78 0.78 -2.81
N ARG A 66 -15.25 0.20 -1.71
CA ARG A 66 -15.01 -1.21 -1.32
C ARG A 66 -16.30 -2.02 -1.30
N PRO A 67 -16.76 -2.52 -2.47
CA PRO A 67 -18.05 -3.24 -2.57
C PRO A 67 -18.15 -4.47 -1.66
N VAL A 68 -17.02 -5.15 -1.38
CA VAL A 68 -16.99 -6.36 -0.54
C VAL A 68 -17.46 -6.10 0.89
N ILE A 69 -17.13 -4.93 1.43
CA ILE A 69 -17.55 -4.51 2.77
C ILE A 69 -18.66 -3.45 2.73
N ASN A 70 -19.11 -3.10 1.51
CA ASN A 70 -20.16 -2.12 1.25
C ASN A 70 -19.89 -0.74 1.88
N ASP A 71 -18.65 -0.24 1.72
CA ASP A 71 -18.21 1.03 2.29
C ASP A 71 -17.33 1.83 1.31
N VAL A 72 -17.11 3.10 1.66
CA VAL A 72 -16.09 3.97 1.07
C VAL A 72 -15.05 4.26 2.14
N THR A 73 -13.92 3.56 2.04
CA THR A 73 -12.87 3.58 3.05
C THR A 73 -11.83 4.67 2.79
N LEU A 74 -11.25 5.22 3.87
CA LEU A 74 -10.15 6.16 3.79
C LEU A 74 -8.83 5.38 3.86
N GLU A 75 -8.08 5.40 2.75
CA GLU A 75 -6.89 4.57 2.57
C GLU A 75 -5.68 5.37 2.08
N LEU A 76 -4.52 4.74 2.04
CA LEU A 76 -3.35 5.19 1.31
C LEU A 76 -3.43 4.67 -0.13
N PRO A 77 -2.90 5.40 -1.13
CA PRO A 77 -2.80 4.90 -2.50
C PRO A 77 -2.09 3.56 -2.56
N ALA A 78 -2.68 2.59 -3.27
CA ALA A 78 -2.22 1.20 -3.25
C ALA A 78 -2.71 0.40 -4.45
N GLY A 79 -1.91 -0.57 -4.91
CA GLY A 79 -2.36 -1.50 -5.94
C GLY A 79 -1.39 -2.63 -6.21
N GLY A 80 -1.67 -3.39 -7.26
CA GLY A 80 -0.84 -4.50 -7.72
C GLY A 80 0.08 -4.11 -8.85
N ALA A 81 1.32 -4.63 -8.86
CA ALA A 81 2.20 -4.52 -10.00
C ALA A 81 1.57 -5.18 -11.25
N LYS A 82 1.89 -4.66 -12.41
CA LYS A 82 1.58 -5.29 -13.70
C LYS A 82 2.72 -6.24 -14.11
N GLU A 83 2.47 -7.05 -15.13
CA GLU A 83 3.50 -7.94 -15.68
C GLU A 83 4.73 -7.13 -16.11
N ASN A 84 5.92 -7.60 -15.70
CA ASN A 84 7.21 -6.95 -15.95
C ASN A 84 7.39 -5.55 -15.31
N GLU A 85 6.52 -5.14 -14.40
CA GLU A 85 6.62 -3.89 -13.66
C GLU A 85 7.31 -4.13 -12.31
N SER A 86 8.32 -3.34 -12.00
CA SER A 86 8.95 -3.36 -10.68
C SER A 86 8.00 -2.75 -9.62
N PRO A 87 8.15 -3.09 -8.32
CA PRO A 87 7.35 -2.47 -7.26
C PRO A 87 7.48 -0.94 -7.22
N LEU A 88 8.63 -0.40 -7.61
CA LEU A 88 8.86 1.03 -7.62
C LEU A 88 8.09 1.73 -8.76
N GLU A 89 8.11 1.15 -9.95
CA GLU A 89 7.32 1.63 -11.10
C GLU A 89 5.82 1.52 -10.81
N SER A 90 5.40 0.41 -10.21
CA SER A 90 4.03 0.21 -9.74
C SER A 90 3.61 1.30 -8.75
N ALA A 91 4.44 1.62 -7.77
CA ALA A 91 4.15 2.67 -6.79
C ALA A 91 3.97 4.06 -7.45
N ALA A 92 4.80 4.39 -8.44
CA ALA A 92 4.67 5.65 -9.17
C ALA A 92 3.40 5.70 -10.04
N ARG A 93 3.05 4.58 -10.67
CA ARG A 93 1.83 4.45 -11.47
C ARG A 93 0.58 4.56 -10.60
N GLU A 94 0.50 3.77 -9.51
CA GLU A 94 -0.66 3.79 -8.59
C GLU A 94 -0.86 5.17 -7.95
N LEU A 95 0.21 5.85 -7.54
CA LEU A 95 0.13 7.23 -7.09
C LEU A 95 -0.54 8.13 -8.15
N GLY A 96 -0.13 7.97 -9.41
CA GLY A 96 -0.69 8.74 -10.53
C GLY A 96 -2.13 8.37 -10.85
N GLU A 97 -2.48 7.09 -10.88
CA GLU A 97 -3.81 6.57 -11.20
C GLU A 97 -4.82 6.94 -10.11
N GLU A 98 -4.49 6.72 -8.83
CA GLU A 98 -5.43 6.94 -7.72
C GLU A 98 -5.49 8.38 -7.20
N THR A 99 -4.41 9.16 -7.34
CA THR A 99 -4.39 10.54 -6.79
C THR A 99 -4.31 11.64 -7.85
N GLY A 100 -4.03 11.30 -9.10
CA GLY A 100 -3.72 12.26 -10.15
C GLY A 100 -2.34 12.93 -10.01
N ILE A 101 -1.52 12.55 -9.01
CA ILE A 101 -0.19 13.13 -8.78
C ILE A 101 0.85 12.29 -9.53
N ARG A 102 1.36 12.82 -10.64
CA ARG A 102 2.34 12.12 -11.47
C ARG A 102 3.77 12.53 -11.13
N VAL A 103 4.59 11.55 -10.77
CA VAL A 103 6.01 11.73 -10.44
C VAL A 103 6.84 10.83 -11.35
N SER A 104 7.69 11.43 -12.19
CA SER A 104 8.58 10.70 -13.11
C SER A 104 9.93 10.34 -12.48
N ASP A 105 10.36 11.08 -11.46
CA ASP A 105 11.60 10.82 -10.74
C ASP A 105 11.38 9.75 -9.67
N LEU A 106 11.70 8.50 -10.02
CA LEU A 106 11.53 7.35 -9.14
C LEU A 106 12.48 7.35 -7.94
N GLU A 107 13.58 8.11 -7.96
CA GLU A 107 14.51 8.20 -6.83
C GLU A 107 13.91 8.93 -5.61
N ARG A 108 12.81 9.66 -5.82
CA ARG A 108 12.05 10.30 -4.74
C ARG A 108 11.29 9.31 -3.87
N PHE A 109 10.99 8.11 -4.38
CA PHE A 109 10.30 7.07 -3.63
C PHE A 109 11.27 6.34 -2.69
N ARG A 110 11.05 6.49 -1.39
CA ARG A 110 11.84 5.83 -0.35
C ARG A 110 11.15 4.57 0.12
N LYS A 111 11.78 3.42 -0.11
CA LYS A 111 11.27 2.13 0.37
C LYS A 111 11.26 2.10 1.89
N LEU A 112 10.16 1.63 2.48
CA LEU A 112 9.99 1.38 3.91
C LEU A 112 10.02 -0.13 4.18
N LEU A 113 10.04 -0.50 5.47
CA LEU A 113 9.95 -1.90 5.89
C LEU A 113 8.58 -2.49 5.51
N PRO A 114 8.55 -3.74 5.02
CA PRO A 114 7.31 -4.37 4.60
C PRO A 114 6.37 -4.67 5.76
N ILE A 115 5.09 -4.84 5.44
CA ILE A 115 4.05 -5.25 6.37
C ILE A 115 3.40 -6.54 5.88
N ALA A 116 3.10 -7.44 6.81
CA ALA A 116 2.28 -8.62 6.58
C ALA A 116 0.82 -8.28 6.89
N GLY A 117 -0.03 -8.16 5.86
CA GLY A 117 -1.44 -7.81 6.04
C GLY A 117 -2.26 -8.94 6.67
N SER A 118 -2.03 -10.18 6.27
CA SER A 118 -2.76 -11.36 6.76
C SER A 118 -1.84 -12.59 6.80
N PRO A 119 -0.90 -12.67 7.77
CA PRO A 119 0.23 -13.59 7.73
C PRO A 119 -0.13 -15.07 7.82
N ASN A 120 -1.32 -15.42 8.28
CA ASN A 120 -1.84 -16.79 8.33
C ASN A 120 -2.64 -17.21 7.07
N ARG A 121 -2.82 -16.30 6.12
CA ARG A 121 -3.62 -16.55 4.89
C ARG A 121 -2.95 -16.06 3.62
N ASN A 122 -2.14 -15.02 3.71
CA ASN A 122 -1.47 -14.42 2.57
C ASN A 122 0.04 -14.35 2.82
N PRO A 123 0.84 -15.05 2.02
CA PRO A 123 2.30 -15.03 2.17
C PRO A 123 2.94 -13.78 1.56
N ASN A 124 2.20 -13.02 0.73
CA ASN A 124 2.74 -11.86 0.08
C ASN A 124 2.92 -10.70 1.07
N LEU A 125 4.15 -10.25 1.24
CA LEU A 125 4.44 -9.02 1.96
C LEU A 125 4.26 -7.81 1.05
N ILE A 126 3.81 -6.71 1.65
CA ILE A 126 3.49 -5.49 0.92
C ILE A 126 4.74 -4.62 0.81
N HIS A 127 5.06 -4.18 -0.40
CA HIS A 127 6.09 -3.17 -0.64
C HIS A 127 5.54 -1.79 -0.30
N ILE A 128 6.21 -1.08 0.60
CA ILE A 128 5.76 0.24 1.06
C ILE A 128 6.77 1.28 0.61
N PHE A 129 6.26 2.36 0.04
CA PHE A 129 7.07 3.49 -0.40
C PHE A 129 6.56 4.78 0.23
N ARG A 130 7.47 5.61 0.72
CA ARG A 130 7.18 7.00 1.10
C ARG A 130 7.68 7.92 0.00
N ILE A 131 6.90 8.96 -0.28
CA ILE A 131 7.30 10.04 -1.17
C ILE A 131 7.00 11.40 -0.52
N GLU A 132 7.97 12.31 -0.61
CA GLU A 132 7.78 13.70 -0.23
C GLU A 132 7.28 14.50 -1.43
N LEU A 133 6.15 15.16 -1.25
CA LEU A 133 5.48 16.00 -2.24
C LEU A 133 5.41 17.44 -1.76
N THR A 134 5.27 18.36 -2.68
CA THR A 134 4.95 19.75 -2.40
C THR A 134 3.45 20.01 -2.47
N LYS A 135 2.96 21.03 -1.77
CA LYS A 135 1.57 21.49 -1.91
C LYS A 135 1.22 21.83 -3.36
N LYS A 136 2.19 22.35 -4.12
CA LYS A 136 2.00 22.66 -5.55
C LYS A 136 1.72 21.40 -6.37
N GLU A 137 2.44 20.28 -6.13
CA GLU A 137 2.21 19.01 -6.83
C GLU A 137 0.81 18.48 -6.49
N PHE A 138 0.40 18.53 -5.23
CA PHE A 138 -0.96 18.16 -4.82
C PHE A 138 -2.04 19.03 -5.49
N CYS A 139 -1.85 20.34 -5.55
CA CYS A 139 -2.83 21.24 -6.17
C CYS A 139 -2.90 21.11 -7.70
N ASN A 140 -1.82 20.69 -8.34
CA ASN A 140 -1.73 20.53 -9.80
C ASN A 140 -2.06 19.09 -10.25
N ARG A 141 -2.58 18.24 -9.35
CA ARG A 141 -2.98 16.87 -9.71
C ARG A 141 -4.04 16.86 -10.80
N THR A 142 -4.02 15.80 -11.60
CA THR A 142 -5.04 15.54 -12.64
C THR A 142 -6.21 14.73 -12.06
N GLU A 143 -7.09 14.24 -12.91
CA GLU A 143 -8.15 13.32 -12.52
C GLU A 143 -7.57 11.98 -12.05
N HIS A 144 -8.29 11.29 -11.20
CA HIS A 144 -8.02 9.97 -10.65
C HIS A 144 -8.97 8.92 -11.25
N ASP A 145 -8.72 7.64 -10.99
CA ASP A 145 -9.52 6.53 -11.48
C ASP A 145 -10.93 6.49 -10.87
N ASP A 146 -11.87 5.86 -11.58
CA ASP A 146 -13.30 5.80 -11.21
C ASP A 146 -13.59 5.02 -9.91
N GLU A 147 -12.70 4.14 -9.47
CA GLU A 147 -12.84 3.44 -8.19
C GLU A 147 -12.55 4.33 -6.99
N ILE A 148 -11.82 5.42 -7.20
CA ILE A 148 -11.57 6.44 -6.19
C ILE A 148 -12.73 7.42 -6.18
N ALA A 149 -13.32 7.62 -5.02
CA ALA A 149 -14.43 8.56 -4.84
C ALA A 149 -13.93 10.00 -4.61
N ASP A 150 -12.79 10.16 -3.94
CA ASP A 150 -12.17 11.47 -3.66
C ASP A 150 -10.71 11.33 -3.23
N VAL A 151 -9.95 12.42 -3.32
CA VAL A 151 -8.54 12.52 -2.90
C VAL A 151 -8.38 13.68 -1.93
N ASP A 152 -8.15 13.34 -0.68
CA ASP A 152 -8.08 14.28 0.44
C ASP A 152 -6.63 14.53 0.90
N LEU A 153 -6.42 15.70 1.51
CA LEU A 153 -5.16 16.06 2.18
C LEU A 153 -5.44 16.38 3.64
N PHE A 154 -4.95 15.54 4.54
CA PHE A 154 -5.13 15.70 5.98
C PHE A 154 -3.82 16.07 6.68
N GLY A 155 -3.87 17.08 7.55
CA GLY A 155 -2.78 17.39 8.47
C GLY A 155 -2.54 16.28 9.50
N PHE A 156 -1.33 16.19 10.05
CA PHE A 156 -1.00 15.11 10.99
C PHE A 156 -1.89 15.07 12.24
N SER A 157 -2.33 16.23 12.74
CA SER A 157 -3.25 16.26 13.88
C SER A 157 -4.61 15.67 13.54
N GLU A 158 -5.12 16.01 12.35
CA GLU A 158 -6.38 15.49 11.84
C GLU A 158 -6.31 13.98 11.57
N ILE A 159 -5.21 13.50 10.98
CA ILE A 159 -4.95 12.06 10.80
C ILE A 159 -4.99 11.31 12.14
N LYS A 160 -4.39 11.86 13.20
CA LYS A 160 -4.44 11.25 14.54
C LYS A 160 -5.88 11.15 15.06
N GLU A 161 -6.67 12.18 14.87
CA GLU A 161 -8.08 12.17 15.27
C GLU A 161 -8.89 11.14 14.46
N LEU A 162 -8.68 11.04 13.14
CA LEU A 162 -9.34 10.06 12.28
C LEU A 162 -8.97 8.62 12.67
N LEU A 163 -7.72 8.36 13.04
CA LEU A 163 -7.27 7.06 13.57
C LEU A 163 -7.96 6.73 14.90
N ILE A 164 -8.00 7.69 15.85
CA ILE A 164 -8.60 7.49 17.18
C ILE A 164 -10.11 7.24 17.06
N ARG A 165 -10.79 7.95 16.16
CA ARG A 165 -12.23 7.79 15.93
C ARG A 165 -12.58 6.55 15.11
N GLY A 166 -11.58 5.84 14.56
CA GLY A 166 -11.78 4.67 13.72
C GLY A 166 -12.33 4.98 12.34
N GLU A 167 -12.14 6.19 11.84
CA GLU A 167 -12.48 6.57 10.45
C GLU A 167 -11.43 6.07 9.46
N ILE A 168 -10.16 5.94 9.90
CA ILE A 168 -9.14 5.16 9.22
C ILE A 168 -9.08 3.81 9.91
N TYR A 169 -9.69 2.77 9.34
CA TYR A 169 -9.82 1.46 9.97
C TYR A 169 -9.28 0.28 9.14
N VAL A 170 -8.89 0.51 7.89
CA VAL A 170 -8.22 -0.50 7.07
C VAL A 170 -6.83 -0.75 7.64
N ALA A 171 -6.51 -2.00 7.96
CA ALA A 171 -5.36 -2.38 8.79
C ALA A 171 -4.01 -1.89 8.25
N VAL A 172 -3.80 -1.95 6.93
CA VAL A 172 -2.52 -1.57 6.30
C VAL A 172 -2.27 -0.07 6.38
N PRO A 173 -3.18 0.83 5.97
CA PRO A 173 -3.06 2.27 6.21
C PRO A 173 -2.86 2.63 7.68
N VAL A 174 -3.66 2.04 8.60
CA VAL A 174 -3.51 2.25 10.06
C VAL A 174 -2.07 1.95 10.50
N SER A 175 -1.53 0.80 10.09
CA SER A 175 -0.18 0.37 10.49
C SER A 175 0.91 1.29 9.96
N ILE A 176 0.84 1.69 8.69
CA ILE A 176 1.83 2.55 8.04
C ILE A 176 1.82 3.95 8.63
N ILE A 177 0.63 4.54 8.73
CA ILE A 177 0.46 5.92 9.22
C ILE A 177 0.86 6.00 10.69
N SER A 178 0.40 5.07 11.54
CA SER A 178 0.74 5.06 12.96
C SER A 178 2.25 4.95 13.17
N LYS A 179 2.90 4.02 12.45
CA LYS A 179 4.36 3.89 12.51
C LYS A 179 5.06 5.19 12.10
N TYR A 180 4.65 5.80 11.00
CA TYR A 180 5.22 7.06 10.51
C TYR A 180 5.07 8.20 11.53
N LEU A 181 3.88 8.34 12.14
CA LEU A 181 3.64 9.37 13.14
C LEU A 181 4.48 9.16 14.40
N ILE A 182 4.63 7.91 14.87
CA ILE A 182 5.49 7.56 16.01
C ILE A 182 6.96 7.88 15.70
N GLU A 183 7.47 7.52 14.52
CA GLU A 183 8.86 7.81 14.12
C GLU A 183 9.16 9.33 14.06
N ARG A 184 8.15 10.16 13.88
CA ARG A 184 8.31 11.63 13.89
C ARG A 184 8.36 12.24 15.28
N GLU A 185 7.88 11.54 16.30
CA GLU A 185 7.87 12.01 17.70
C GLU A 185 9.13 11.59 18.46
N LEU A 186 9.99 10.74 17.85
CA LEU A 186 11.29 10.31 18.38
C LEU A 186 12.43 11.22 17.90
#